data_28a3fdab3104ced236aa7eadb519e9a2
#
_entry.id   28a3fdab3104ced236aa7eadb519e9a2
#
_cell.length_a   1.000
_cell.length_b   1.000
_cell.length_c   1.000
_cell.angle_alpha   90.00
_cell.angle_beta   90.00
_cell.angle_gamma   90.00
#
_symmetry.space_group_name_H-M   'P 1'
#
loop_
_entity.id
_entity.type
_entity.pdbx_description
1 polymer ?
#
loop_
_entity_poly.entity_id
_entity_poly.type
_entity_poly.pdbx_seq_one_letter_code
_entity_poly.pdbx_strand_id
1 'polypeptide(L)'
;MPKRVNVKARSSSITNAFFNGIIPCIEPKDEEVDEALKVLGMTEDTICCAYCGDKMSEWEHFHPLVVDKKPTGYITEIHNLVPSCNKCNSSKGNKEWKKWMYSKAKHSPKSRGIADMEQRVKRLEDYEKRFAAKTYDLETLVGEELWKEHLKNLDDIINMMNEAQLTSDEIQEILKNKIH
;
A
#
# COMPACT_ATOMS: atom_id res chain seq x y z
N MET A 1 -5.26 26.50 11.26
CA MET A 1 -4.68 27.23 10.13
C MET A 1 -4.68 26.35 8.89
N PRO A 2 -5.24 26.79 7.76
CA PRO A 2 -5.14 26.05 6.51
C PRO A 2 -3.67 25.91 6.11
N LYS A 3 -3.29 24.70 5.68
CA LYS A 3 -1.91 24.44 5.21
C LYS A 3 -1.80 24.79 3.73
N ARG A 4 -0.67 25.36 3.35
CA ARG A 4 -0.32 25.62 1.97
C ARG A 4 -0.32 24.31 1.16
N VAL A 5 -0.99 24.30 0.02
CA VAL A 5 -0.90 23.21 -0.95
C VAL A 5 0.44 23.32 -1.70
N ASN A 6 1.10 22.20 -1.90
CA ASN A 6 2.43 22.13 -2.45
C ASN A 6 2.43 21.17 -3.65
N VAL A 7 2.96 21.61 -4.81
CA VAL A 7 3.03 20.79 -6.04
C VAL A 7 3.75 19.48 -5.78
N LYS A 8 4.92 19.52 -5.13
CA LYS A 8 5.73 18.34 -4.82
C LYS A 8 5.13 17.41 -3.76
N ALA A 9 4.06 17.81 -3.07
CA ALA A 9 3.41 16.95 -2.06
C ALA A 9 2.78 15.67 -2.66
N ARG A 10 2.68 15.58 -3.98
CA ARG A 10 2.18 14.41 -4.70
C ARG A 10 3.27 13.44 -5.15
N SER A 11 4.56 13.72 -4.92
CA SER A 11 5.67 12.87 -5.38
C SER A 11 5.57 11.43 -4.89
N SER A 12 5.20 11.20 -3.63
CA SER A 12 5.01 9.84 -3.11
C SER A 12 3.88 9.07 -3.81
N SER A 13 2.78 9.76 -4.15
CA SER A 13 1.67 9.15 -4.89
C SER A 13 2.09 8.78 -6.31
N ILE A 14 2.91 9.62 -6.96
CA ILE A 14 3.46 9.35 -8.29
C ILE A 14 4.41 8.16 -8.24
N THR A 15 5.35 8.13 -7.30
CA THR A 15 6.26 6.99 -7.12
C THR A 15 5.50 5.68 -6.93
N ASN A 16 4.47 5.69 -6.07
CA ASN A 16 3.62 4.50 -5.88
C ASN A 16 2.89 4.11 -7.17
N ALA A 17 2.35 5.07 -7.92
CA ALA A 17 1.67 4.80 -9.18
C ALA A 17 2.63 4.20 -10.23
N PHE A 18 3.87 4.68 -10.30
CA PHE A 18 4.89 4.15 -11.21
C PHE A 18 5.18 2.67 -10.95
N PHE A 19 5.40 2.29 -9.70
CA PHE A 19 5.67 0.89 -9.36
C PHE A 19 4.41 0.02 -9.43
N ASN A 20 3.28 0.50 -8.92
CA ASN A 20 2.03 -0.26 -9.01
C ASN A 20 1.59 -0.49 -10.47
N GLY A 21 1.92 0.45 -11.38
CA GLY A 21 1.58 0.34 -12.80
C GLY A 21 2.32 -0.76 -13.55
N ILE A 22 3.44 -1.25 -13.04
CA ILE A 22 4.22 -2.36 -13.64
C ILE A 22 4.08 -3.67 -12.88
N ILE A 23 3.51 -3.66 -11.67
CA ILE A 23 3.34 -4.87 -10.87
C ILE A 23 2.15 -5.67 -11.43
N PRO A 24 2.34 -6.95 -11.80
CA PRO A 24 1.25 -7.77 -12.30
C PRO A 24 0.10 -7.91 -11.30
N CYS A 25 -1.12 -7.91 -11.82
CA CYS A 25 -2.33 -8.27 -11.08
C CYS A 25 -2.83 -9.61 -11.65
N ILE A 26 -2.81 -10.64 -10.82
CA ILE A 26 -3.26 -11.99 -11.18
C ILE A 26 -4.69 -12.15 -10.65
N GLU A 27 -5.61 -12.35 -11.57
CA GLU A 27 -7.01 -12.62 -11.22
C GLU A 27 -7.12 -14.02 -10.58
N PRO A 28 -7.65 -14.11 -9.34
CA PRO A 28 -7.77 -15.40 -8.66
C PRO A 28 -8.93 -16.22 -9.21
N LYS A 29 -8.87 -17.53 -9.04
CA LYS A 29 -10.02 -18.40 -9.20
C LYS A 29 -10.87 -18.41 -7.94
N ASP A 30 -12.16 -18.72 -8.06
CA ASP A 30 -13.08 -18.75 -6.92
C ASP A 30 -12.59 -19.69 -5.82
N GLU A 31 -12.05 -20.86 -6.19
CA GLU A 31 -11.53 -21.84 -5.23
C GLU A 31 -10.32 -21.31 -4.44
N GLU A 32 -9.49 -20.45 -5.05
CA GLU A 32 -8.34 -19.83 -4.39
C GLU A 32 -8.81 -18.75 -3.39
N VAL A 33 -9.86 -18.02 -3.73
CA VAL A 33 -10.49 -17.05 -2.82
C VAL A 33 -11.12 -17.78 -1.62
N ASP A 34 -11.86 -18.86 -1.88
CA ASP A 34 -12.48 -19.68 -0.84
C ASP A 34 -11.44 -20.27 0.12
N GLU A 35 -10.34 -20.77 -0.41
CA GLU A 35 -9.23 -21.29 0.41
C GLU A 35 -8.62 -20.19 1.27
N ALA A 36 -8.37 -19.01 0.69
CA ALA A 36 -7.84 -17.85 1.41
C ALA A 36 -8.77 -17.42 2.55
N LEU A 37 -10.05 -17.29 2.28
CA LEU A 37 -11.05 -16.94 3.30
C LEU A 37 -11.14 -18.00 4.39
N LYS A 38 -11.14 -19.29 4.04
CA LYS A 38 -11.18 -20.39 4.99
C LYS A 38 -10.02 -20.39 5.97
N VAL A 39 -8.79 -20.12 5.49
CA VAL A 39 -7.62 -20.00 6.37
C VAL A 39 -7.77 -18.83 7.33
N LEU A 40 -8.37 -17.72 6.88
CA LEU A 40 -8.69 -16.55 7.71
C LEU A 40 -9.89 -16.79 8.64
N GLY A 41 -10.54 -17.97 8.58
CA GLY A 41 -11.73 -18.32 9.36
C GLY A 41 -13.00 -17.61 8.90
N MET A 42 -13.14 -17.39 7.61
CA MET A 42 -14.23 -16.70 6.96
C MET A 42 -14.82 -17.52 5.80
N THR A 43 -15.98 -17.09 5.33
CA THR A 43 -16.61 -17.50 4.07
C THR A 43 -17.03 -16.24 3.33
N GLU A 44 -17.51 -16.33 2.09
CA GLU A 44 -18.07 -15.19 1.36
C GLU A 44 -19.17 -14.47 2.15
N ASP A 45 -20.05 -15.21 2.84
CA ASP A 45 -21.14 -14.64 3.64
C ASP A 45 -20.67 -13.98 4.94
N THR A 46 -19.51 -14.36 5.45
CA THR A 46 -18.97 -13.89 6.74
C THR A 46 -17.72 -13.02 6.61
N ILE A 47 -17.39 -12.64 5.37
CA ILE A 47 -16.18 -11.85 5.08
C ILE A 47 -16.18 -10.53 5.87
N CYS A 48 -15.08 -10.31 6.57
CA CYS A 48 -14.85 -9.08 7.35
C CYS A 48 -13.37 -8.70 7.29
N CYS A 49 -13.03 -7.54 7.82
CA CYS A 49 -11.63 -7.11 7.91
C CYS A 49 -10.81 -8.12 8.72
N ALA A 50 -9.79 -8.71 8.11
CA ALA A 50 -8.92 -9.71 8.74
C ALA A 50 -8.21 -9.16 9.99
N TYR A 51 -7.92 -7.86 10.02
CA TYR A 51 -7.21 -7.20 11.11
C TYR A 51 -8.09 -6.86 12.31
N CYS A 52 -9.34 -6.42 12.10
CA CYS A 52 -10.15 -5.88 13.19
C CYS A 52 -11.60 -6.38 13.26
N GLY A 53 -12.07 -7.13 12.26
CA GLY A 53 -13.44 -7.65 12.22
C GLY A 53 -14.52 -6.67 11.77
N ASP A 54 -14.19 -5.41 11.50
CA ASP A 54 -15.14 -4.46 10.91
C ASP A 54 -15.57 -4.94 9.51
N LYS A 55 -16.67 -4.37 8.99
CA LYS A 55 -17.12 -4.61 7.61
C LYS A 55 -15.96 -4.40 6.62
N MET A 56 -15.73 -5.36 5.75
CA MET A 56 -14.78 -5.25 4.66
C MET A 56 -15.18 -4.14 3.68
N SER A 57 -14.21 -3.42 3.15
CA SER A 57 -14.38 -2.44 2.08
C SER A 57 -13.55 -2.74 0.85
N GLU A 58 -12.46 -3.47 1.00
CA GLU A 58 -11.47 -3.71 -0.06
C GLU A 58 -10.55 -4.91 0.25
N TRP A 59 -9.92 -5.44 -0.78
CA TRP A 59 -8.76 -6.32 -0.64
C TRP A 59 -7.50 -5.47 -0.49
N GLU A 60 -6.67 -5.80 0.47
CA GLU A 60 -5.47 -5.05 0.80
C GLU A 60 -4.24 -5.95 0.71
N HIS A 61 -3.13 -5.39 0.20
CA HIS A 61 -1.88 -6.13 0.10
C HIS A 61 -1.32 -6.45 1.48
N PHE A 62 -1.28 -7.75 1.81
CA PHE A 62 -0.78 -8.25 3.08
C PHE A 62 0.69 -7.86 3.27
N HIS A 63 1.52 -8.14 2.28
CA HIS A 63 2.86 -7.57 2.14
C HIS A 63 2.83 -6.39 1.18
N PRO A 64 3.39 -5.25 1.55
CA PRO A 64 3.35 -4.05 0.71
C PRO A 64 4.11 -4.26 -0.61
N LEU A 65 3.56 -3.70 -1.70
CA LEU A 65 4.19 -3.76 -3.02
C LEU A 65 5.39 -2.82 -3.16
N VAL A 66 5.36 -1.69 -2.43
CA VAL A 66 6.38 -0.64 -2.49
C VAL A 66 6.79 -0.25 -1.07
N VAL A 67 8.09 -0.29 -0.77
CA VAL A 67 8.69 0.17 0.49
C VAL A 67 9.89 1.04 0.14
N ASP A 68 10.06 2.16 0.84
CA ASP A 68 11.16 3.11 0.66
C ASP A 68 11.39 3.50 -0.82
N LYS A 69 10.29 3.72 -1.55
CA LYS A 69 10.27 4.08 -2.98
C LYS A 69 10.86 3.00 -3.90
N LYS A 70 10.84 1.75 -3.50
CA LYS A 70 11.30 0.61 -4.30
C LYS A 70 10.24 -0.50 -4.27
N PRO A 71 10.06 -1.25 -5.35
CA PRO A 71 9.22 -2.44 -5.34
C PRO A 71 9.84 -3.50 -4.44
N THR A 72 8.99 -4.23 -3.74
CA THR A 72 9.40 -5.29 -2.80
C THR A 72 9.58 -6.65 -3.49
N GLY A 73 9.10 -6.76 -4.73
CA GLY A 73 9.01 -8.02 -5.46
C GLY A 73 7.69 -8.76 -5.25
N TYR A 74 6.87 -8.39 -4.28
CA TYR A 74 5.50 -8.93 -4.18
C TYR A 74 4.64 -8.40 -5.33
N ILE A 75 3.67 -9.23 -5.76
CA ILE A 75 2.70 -8.88 -6.81
C ILE A 75 1.28 -8.87 -6.24
N THR A 76 0.33 -8.37 -7.04
CA THR A 76 -1.10 -8.42 -6.69
C THR A 76 -1.65 -9.79 -7.08
N GLU A 77 -1.75 -10.68 -6.11
CA GLU A 77 -2.31 -12.02 -6.22
C GLU A 77 -3.02 -12.39 -4.92
N ILE A 78 -3.94 -13.37 -4.96
CA ILE A 78 -4.73 -13.75 -3.79
C ILE A 78 -3.87 -14.14 -2.60
N HIS A 79 -2.71 -14.73 -2.80
CA HIS A 79 -1.77 -15.12 -1.74
C HIS A 79 -1.08 -13.94 -1.04
N ASN A 80 -1.23 -12.75 -1.60
CA ASN A 80 -0.77 -11.49 -1.01
C ASN A 80 -1.94 -10.52 -0.72
N LEU A 81 -3.18 -11.00 -0.70
CA LEU A 81 -4.36 -10.16 -0.46
C LEU A 81 -5.16 -10.66 0.75
N VAL A 82 -5.57 -9.74 1.59
CA VAL A 82 -6.47 -10.02 2.72
C VAL A 82 -7.64 -9.03 2.73
N PRO A 83 -8.86 -9.46 3.14
CA PRO A 83 -9.97 -8.54 3.27
C PRO A 83 -9.69 -7.51 4.37
N SER A 84 -9.90 -6.24 4.07
CA SER A 84 -9.61 -5.13 4.98
C SER A 84 -10.70 -4.06 4.97
N CYS A 85 -10.81 -3.31 6.06
CA CYS A 85 -11.57 -2.07 6.10
C CYS A 85 -10.65 -0.88 5.81
N ASN A 86 -11.21 0.21 5.30
CA ASN A 86 -10.47 1.43 4.95
C ASN A 86 -9.59 1.96 6.10
N LYS A 87 -10.07 1.88 7.36
CA LYS A 87 -9.29 2.35 8.53
C LYS A 87 -8.01 1.54 8.73
N CYS A 88 -8.10 0.22 8.59
CA CYS A 88 -6.94 -0.66 8.73
C CYS A 88 -6.00 -0.50 7.55
N ASN A 89 -6.49 -0.55 6.32
CA ASN A 89 -5.68 -0.38 5.11
C ASN A 89 -4.92 0.97 5.14
N SER A 90 -5.61 2.10 5.30
CA SER A 90 -4.97 3.42 5.35
C SER A 90 -3.95 3.56 6.48
N SER A 91 -4.18 2.93 7.63
CA SER A 91 -3.29 3.00 8.79
C SER A 91 -2.07 2.08 8.66
N LYS A 92 -2.25 0.90 8.09
CA LYS A 92 -1.17 -0.04 7.81
C LYS A 92 -0.27 0.53 6.70
N GLY A 93 -0.86 0.91 5.56
CA GLY A 93 -0.09 1.38 4.41
C GLY A 93 1.05 0.40 4.10
N ASN A 94 2.26 0.90 3.91
CA ASN A 94 3.44 0.10 3.55
C ASN A 94 4.17 -0.55 4.74
N LYS A 95 3.53 -0.61 5.92
CA LYS A 95 4.14 -1.23 7.10
C LYS A 95 4.00 -2.74 7.07
N GLU A 96 4.96 -3.43 7.67
CA GLU A 96 4.85 -4.86 7.97
C GLU A 96 3.63 -5.06 8.89
N TRP A 97 2.77 -6.00 8.52
CA TRP A 97 1.43 -6.16 9.09
C TRP A 97 1.44 -6.43 10.61
N LYS A 98 2.30 -7.33 11.07
CA LYS A 98 2.35 -7.73 12.48
C LYS A 98 2.89 -6.60 13.36
N LYS A 99 3.97 -5.93 12.93
CA LYS A 99 4.51 -4.76 13.64
C LYS A 99 3.49 -3.64 13.72
N TRP A 100 2.74 -3.42 12.61
CA TRP A 100 1.68 -2.42 12.62
C TRP A 100 0.53 -2.81 13.55
N MET A 101 0.07 -4.07 13.57
CA MET A 101 -1.02 -4.51 14.45
C MET A 101 -0.71 -4.21 15.92
N TYR A 102 0.54 -4.40 16.36
CA TYR A 102 0.99 -4.13 17.73
C TYR A 102 1.48 -2.69 17.96
N SER A 103 1.45 -1.82 16.95
CA SER A 103 1.97 -0.46 17.06
C SER A 103 1.00 0.48 17.81
N LYS A 104 1.49 1.72 18.08
CA LYS A 104 0.68 2.83 18.61
C LYS A 104 -0.01 3.66 17.52
N ALA A 105 -0.05 3.18 16.26
CA ALA A 105 -0.74 3.89 15.18
C ALA A 105 -2.24 4.01 15.51
N LYS A 106 -2.84 5.18 15.24
CA LYS A 106 -4.21 5.53 15.65
C LYS A 106 -5.27 4.47 15.34
N HIS A 107 -5.14 3.75 14.22
CA HIS A 107 -6.11 2.74 13.78
C HIS A 107 -5.53 1.32 13.79
N SER A 108 -4.37 1.09 14.44
CA SER A 108 -3.90 -0.26 14.66
C SER A 108 -4.85 -1.03 15.58
N PRO A 109 -4.97 -2.36 15.41
CA PRO A 109 -5.81 -3.20 16.28
C PRO A 109 -5.49 -3.02 17.76
N LYS A 110 -4.22 -2.96 18.14
CA LYS A 110 -3.79 -2.70 19.52
C LYS A 110 -4.29 -1.37 20.05
N SER A 111 -4.14 -0.29 19.30
CA SER A 111 -4.58 1.06 19.72
C SER A 111 -6.11 1.19 19.81
N ARG A 112 -6.83 0.34 19.06
CA ARG A 112 -8.30 0.27 19.08
C ARG A 112 -8.85 -0.67 20.14
N GLY A 113 -8.00 -1.45 20.81
CA GLY A 113 -8.43 -2.41 21.83
C GLY A 113 -9.28 -3.55 21.27
N ILE A 114 -8.92 -4.08 20.07
CA ILE A 114 -9.64 -5.19 19.44
C ILE A 114 -9.53 -6.43 20.32
N ALA A 115 -10.66 -6.92 20.84
CA ALA A 115 -10.69 -7.95 21.87
C ALA A 115 -10.13 -9.31 21.41
N ASP A 116 -10.36 -9.69 20.15
CA ASP A 116 -9.91 -10.95 19.55
C ASP A 116 -8.61 -10.80 18.74
N MET A 117 -7.80 -9.76 19.03
CA MET A 117 -6.60 -9.42 18.26
C MET A 117 -5.63 -10.58 18.13
N GLU A 118 -5.38 -11.32 19.22
CA GLU A 118 -4.44 -12.45 19.20
C GLU A 118 -4.93 -13.62 18.32
N GLN A 119 -6.22 -13.86 18.28
CA GLN A 119 -6.81 -14.87 17.37
C GLN A 119 -6.66 -14.43 15.90
N ARG A 120 -6.82 -13.13 15.62
CA ARG A 120 -6.62 -12.57 14.28
C ARG A 120 -5.17 -12.65 13.86
N VAL A 121 -4.23 -12.31 14.75
CA VAL A 121 -2.79 -12.47 14.50
C VAL A 121 -2.48 -13.91 14.13
N LYS A 122 -3.01 -14.89 14.90
CA LYS A 122 -2.78 -16.31 14.61
C LYS A 122 -3.30 -16.71 13.23
N ARG A 123 -4.51 -16.30 12.85
CA ARG A 123 -5.07 -16.59 11.51
C ARG A 123 -4.23 -15.98 10.40
N LEU A 124 -3.72 -14.77 10.60
CA LEU A 124 -2.83 -14.10 9.64
C LEU A 124 -1.46 -14.79 9.55
N GLU A 125 -0.92 -15.30 10.65
CA GLU A 125 0.30 -16.12 10.64
C GLU A 125 0.08 -17.45 9.91
N ASP A 126 -1.07 -18.09 10.15
CA ASP A 126 -1.44 -19.34 9.46
C ASP A 126 -1.64 -19.08 7.95
N TYR A 127 -2.22 -17.93 7.59
CA TYR A 127 -2.35 -17.47 6.21
C TYR A 127 -0.97 -17.26 5.55
N GLU A 128 -0.10 -16.48 6.19
CA GLU A 128 1.27 -16.22 5.71
C GLU A 128 2.05 -17.53 5.51
N LYS A 129 1.96 -18.45 6.46
CA LYS A 129 2.60 -19.75 6.38
C LYS A 129 2.00 -20.65 5.28
N ARG A 130 0.67 -20.62 5.10
CA ARG A 130 -0.03 -21.49 4.14
C ARG A 130 0.29 -21.08 2.70
N PHE A 131 0.26 -19.80 2.41
CA PHE A 131 0.40 -19.30 1.04
C PHE A 131 1.84 -18.90 0.69
N ALA A 132 2.62 -18.43 1.67
CA ALA A 132 4.02 -18.05 1.49
C ALA A 132 4.23 -17.23 0.21
N ALA A 133 3.51 -16.11 0.08
CA ALA A 133 3.52 -15.25 -1.11
C ALA A 133 4.94 -15.03 -1.64
N LYS A 134 5.13 -15.24 -2.95
CA LYS A 134 6.44 -15.21 -3.58
C LYS A 134 6.87 -13.78 -3.90
N THR A 135 8.16 -13.55 -3.83
CA THR A 135 8.78 -12.33 -4.34
C THR A 135 9.51 -12.61 -5.64
N TYR A 136 9.47 -11.64 -6.54
CA TYR A 136 10.10 -11.68 -7.85
C TYR A 136 11.12 -10.58 -7.98
N ASP A 137 12.27 -10.88 -8.58
CA ASP A 137 13.21 -9.86 -9.02
C ASP A 137 12.71 -9.23 -10.32
N LEU A 138 11.94 -8.15 -10.20
CA LEU A 138 11.28 -7.51 -11.33
C LEU A 138 12.29 -6.91 -12.32
N GLU A 139 13.42 -6.41 -11.85
CA GLU A 139 14.49 -5.87 -12.69
C GLU A 139 15.09 -6.96 -13.58
N THR A 140 15.45 -8.10 -13.00
CA THR A 140 15.96 -9.25 -13.76
C THR A 140 14.95 -9.78 -14.76
N LEU A 141 13.66 -9.83 -14.40
CA LEU A 141 12.60 -10.34 -15.30
C LEU A 141 12.31 -9.41 -16.48
N VAL A 142 12.37 -8.09 -16.26
CA VAL A 142 12.10 -7.07 -17.30
C VAL A 142 13.33 -6.83 -18.18
N GLY A 143 14.52 -6.94 -17.61
CA GLY A 143 15.79 -6.59 -18.23
C GLY A 143 16.26 -5.18 -17.87
N GLU A 144 17.56 -5.05 -17.70
CA GLU A 144 18.23 -3.87 -17.13
C GLU A 144 17.95 -2.57 -17.91
N GLU A 145 17.90 -2.63 -19.24
CA GLU A 145 17.71 -1.44 -20.09
C GLU A 145 16.33 -0.82 -19.88
N LEU A 146 15.27 -1.63 -20.01
CA LEU A 146 13.89 -1.15 -19.84
C LEU A 146 13.60 -0.74 -18.39
N TRP A 147 14.20 -1.45 -17.43
CA TRP A 147 14.11 -1.09 -16.02
C TRP A 147 14.73 0.28 -15.74
N LYS A 148 15.92 0.56 -16.25
CA LYS A 148 16.60 1.87 -16.12
C LYS A 148 15.80 2.98 -16.80
N GLU A 149 15.23 2.71 -17.97
CA GLU A 149 14.36 3.68 -18.65
C GLU A 149 13.14 4.03 -17.79
N HIS A 150 12.48 3.03 -17.21
CA HIS A 150 11.34 3.25 -16.32
C HIS A 150 11.71 4.10 -15.10
N LEU A 151 12.82 3.81 -14.44
CA LEU A 151 13.30 4.60 -13.30
C LEU A 151 13.68 6.03 -13.70
N LYS A 152 14.32 6.20 -14.86
CA LYS A 152 14.65 7.52 -15.39
C LYS A 152 13.39 8.36 -15.63
N ASN A 153 12.35 7.78 -16.21
CA ASN A 153 11.08 8.47 -16.43
C ASN A 153 10.45 8.94 -15.11
N LEU A 154 10.55 8.15 -14.04
CA LEU A 154 10.10 8.55 -12.71
C LEU A 154 10.92 9.75 -12.19
N ASP A 155 12.25 9.69 -12.29
CA ASP A 155 13.13 10.77 -11.83
C ASP A 155 12.87 12.07 -12.62
N ASP A 156 12.69 11.99 -13.93
CA ASP A 156 12.38 13.15 -14.80
C ASP A 156 11.06 13.82 -14.37
N ILE A 157 10.01 13.04 -14.05
CA ILE A 157 8.74 13.60 -13.56
C ILE A 157 8.92 14.24 -12.17
N ILE A 158 9.62 13.61 -11.27
CA ILE A 158 9.88 14.17 -9.93
C ILE A 158 10.68 15.49 -10.03
N ASN A 159 11.67 15.55 -10.91
CA ASN A 159 12.45 16.77 -11.17
C ASN A 159 11.57 17.88 -11.73
N MET A 160 10.71 17.58 -12.72
CA MET A 160 9.75 18.55 -13.26
C MET A 160 8.79 19.09 -12.18
N MET A 161 8.34 18.24 -11.26
CA MET A 161 7.52 18.68 -10.11
C MET A 161 8.28 19.62 -9.17
N ASN A 162 9.58 19.40 -8.98
CA ASN A 162 10.41 20.27 -8.15
C ASN A 162 10.57 21.65 -8.81
N GLU A 163 10.82 21.70 -10.13
CA GLU A 163 10.89 22.95 -10.90
C GLU A 163 9.55 23.71 -10.86
N ALA A 164 8.44 23.01 -11.10
CA ALA A 164 7.11 23.59 -11.00
C ALA A 164 6.81 24.15 -9.59
N GLN A 165 7.38 23.52 -8.53
CA GLN A 165 7.26 24.05 -7.18
C GLN A 165 7.99 25.40 -7.02
N LEU A 166 9.19 25.55 -7.60
CA LEU A 166 9.94 26.82 -7.52
C LEU A 166 9.14 27.96 -8.20
N THR A 167 8.61 27.70 -9.40
CA THR A 167 7.74 28.67 -10.10
C THR A 167 6.48 29.02 -9.28
N SER A 168 5.86 28.01 -8.64
CA SER A 168 4.70 28.24 -7.77
C SER A 168 5.06 29.09 -6.54
N ASP A 169 6.26 28.93 -5.99
CA ASP A 169 6.74 29.69 -4.86
C ASP A 169 6.95 31.18 -5.23
N GLU A 170 7.57 31.44 -6.39
CA GLU A 170 7.77 32.76 -6.93
C GLU A 170 6.43 33.49 -7.19
N ILE A 171 5.48 32.82 -7.86
CA ILE A 171 4.14 33.37 -8.07
C ILE A 171 3.47 33.74 -6.75
N GLN A 172 3.56 32.89 -5.74
CA GLN A 172 2.97 33.19 -4.43
C GLN A 172 3.59 34.41 -3.74
N GLU A 173 4.89 34.56 -3.83
CA GLU A 173 5.56 35.75 -3.24
C GLU A 173 5.10 37.05 -3.96
N ILE A 174 5.01 37.02 -5.29
CA ILE A 174 4.50 38.17 -6.04
C ILE A 174 3.06 38.51 -5.64
N LEU A 175 2.20 37.47 -5.52
CA LEU A 175 0.79 37.68 -5.15
C LEU A 175 0.65 38.24 -3.72
N LYS A 176 1.41 37.70 -2.76
CA LYS A 176 1.42 38.23 -1.39
C LYS A 176 1.78 39.71 -1.33
N ASN A 177 2.82 40.11 -2.06
CA ASN A 177 3.30 41.49 -2.08
C ASN A 177 2.32 42.44 -2.79
N LYS A 178 1.41 41.96 -3.65
CA LYS A 178 0.42 42.77 -4.38
C LYS A 178 -0.96 42.84 -3.71
N ILE A 179 -1.27 41.85 -2.84
CA ILE A 179 -2.57 41.73 -2.16
C ILE A 179 -2.54 42.40 -0.77
N HIS A 180 -1.37 42.56 -0.17
CA HIS A 180 -1.14 43.27 1.09
C HIS A 180 -0.46 44.59 0.86
#